data_046989ca6d4b6bab6dfe2bd4fa3b08ee
#
_entry.id   046989ca6d4b6bab6dfe2bd4fa3b08ee
#
_cell.length_a   1.000
_cell.length_b   1.000
_cell.length_c   1.000
_cell.angle_alpha   90.00
_cell.angle_beta   90.00
_cell.angle_gamma   90.00
#
_symmetry.space_group_name_H-M   'P 1'
#
loop_
_entity.id
_entity.type
_entity.pdbx_description
1 polymer ?
#
loop_
_entity_poly.entity_id
_entity_poly.type
_entity_poly.pdbx_seq_one_letter_code
_entity_poly.pdbx_strand_id
1 'polypeptide(L)'
;MDLAGPDQVFFEGIEYGADLCIEYVTIGKSIITSAGLHIGIMKHFSEIKLTKGDFIIIPGTQLSYFQSIAYKSNTSLHQWIRNAYELKVHICSICSGAFALAHIGILKNKMCTTHWKRTGLLQELYPDIEVIENVLYTEDSGIYTSAGVASGIDLALHILEQLYGKYFAHKVARELVIYKRRSGHHKQQSDLLEFRNH
;
A
#
# COMPACT_ATOMS: atom_id res chain seq x y z
N MET A 1 9.18 -6.55 -2.18
CA MET A 1 8.78 -6.32 -0.77
C MET A 1 7.43 -5.62 -0.69
N ASP A 2 7.18 -4.53 -1.41
CA ASP A 2 5.92 -3.76 -1.31
C ASP A 2 4.66 -4.58 -1.69
N LEU A 3 4.80 -5.58 -2.55
CA LEU A 3 3.74 -6.56 -2.83
C LEU A 3 3.82 -7.73 -1.84
N ALA A 4 4.95 -8.44 -1.81
CA ALA A 4 5.07 -9.72 -1.11
C ALA A 4 4.92 -9.63 0.42
N GLY A 5 5.26 -8.50 1.03
CA GLY A 5 5.10 -8.30 2.48
C GLY A 5 3.64 -8.30 2.92
N PRO A 6 2.82 -7.37 2.42
CA PRO A 6 1.38 -7.37 2.69
C PRO A 6 0.67 -8.65 2.26
N ASP A 7 1.04 -9.18 1.09
CA ASP A 7 0.51 -10.42 0.53
C ASP A 7 0.64 -11.58 1.50
N GLN A 8 1.85 -11.83 2.03
CA GLN A 8 2.10 -12.89 2.99
C GLN A 8 1.28 -12.70 4.29
N VAL A 9 1.09 -11.46 4.74
CA VAL A 9 0.26 -11.19 5.93
C VAL A 9 -1.20 -11.59 5.70
N PHE A 10 -1.77 -11.26 4.55
CA PHE A 10 -3.16 -11.63 4.25
C PHE A 10 -3.30 -13.12 3.99
N PHE A 11 -2.31 -13.74 3.32
CA PHE A 11 -2.28 -15.18 3.13
C PHE A 11 -2.30 -15.93 4.47
N GLU A 12 -1.43 -15.59 5.41
CA GLU A 12 -1.46 -16.18 6.75
C GLU A 12 -2.76 -15.88 7.50
N GLY A 13 -3.35 -14.69 7.28
CA GLY A 13 -4.68 -14.37 7.79
C GLY A 13 -5.74 -15.36 7.31
N ILE A 14 -5.72 -15.70 6.02
CA ILE A 14 -6.64 -16.69 5.40
C ILE A 14 -6.40 -18.09 6.01
N GLU A 15 -5.14 -18.53 6.13
CA GLU A 15 -4.79 -19.81 6.76
C GLU A 15 -5.28 -19.89 8.22
N TYR A 16 -5.35 -18.76 8.93
CA TYR A 16 -5.92 -18.66 10.27
C TYR A 16 -7.45 -18.46 10.31
N GLY A 17 -8.11 -18.50 9.15
CA GLY A 17 -9.59 -18.47 9.04
C GLY A 17 -10.18 -17.08 8.79
N ALA A 18 -9.41 -16.12 8.30
CA ALA A 18 -9.99 -14.87 7.80
C ALA A 18 -10.84 -15.14 6.57
N ASP A 19 -12.04 -14.60 6.52
CA ASP A 19 -12.91 -14.64 5.34
C ASP A 19 -12.46 -13.56 4.35
N LEU A 20 -11.34 -13.84 3.68
CA LEU A 20 -10.70 -12.99 2.67
C LEU A 20 -10.35 -13.81 1.44
N CYS A 21 -10.33 -13.14 0.29
CA CYS A 21 -9.83 -13.68 -0.96
C CYS A 21 -8.83 -12.69 -1.57
N ILE A 22 -7.67 -13.19 -2.00
CA ILE A 22 -6.65 -12.36 -2.67
C ILE A 22 -6.76 -12.55 -4.17
N GLU A 23 -6.89 -11.45 -4.90
CA GLU A 23 -6.89 -11.43 -6.35
C GLU A 23 -5.75 -10.54 -6.86
N TYR A 24 -4.93 -11.08 -7.76
CA TYR A 24 -3.83 -10.34 -8.37
C TYR A 24 -4.26 -9.79 -9.73
N VAL A 25 -4.10 -8.49 -9.89
CA VAL A 25 -4.52 -7.78 -11.10
C VAL A 25 -3.40 -6.94 -11.70
N THR A 26 -3.45 -6.75 -12.99
CA THR A 26 -2.50 -5.93 -13.74
C THR A 26 -3.17 -5.21 -14.89
N ILE A 27 -2.48 -4.24 -15.47
CA ILE A 27 -2.86 -3.59 -16.74
C ILE A 27 -2.48 -4.41 -17.98
N GLY A 28 -1.68 -5.44 -17.81
CA GLY A 28 -1.21 -6.35 -18.86
C GLY A 28 -1.56 -7.80 -18.52
N LYS A 29 -0.72 -8.74 -18.93
CA LYS A 29 -0.87 -10.17 -18.64
C LYS A 29 0.14 -10.66 -17.58
N SER A 30 1.23 -9.93 -17.40
CA SER A 30 2.31 -10.26 -16.49
C SER A 30 3.06 -9.01 -16.11
N ILE A 31 3.82 -9.07 -15.04
CA ILE A 31 4.72 -8.01 -14.61
C ILE A 31 6.12 -8.56 -14.33
N ILE A 32 7.12 -7.70 -14.45
CA ILE A 32 8.48 -7.97 -13.96
C ILE A 32 8.73 -7.01 -12.81
N THR A 33 9.10 -7.55 -11.66
CA THR A 33 9.42 -6.72 -10.50
C THR A 33 10.74 -5.98 -10.70
N SER A 34 11.00 -4.94 -9.91
CA SER A 34 12.28 -4.20 -9.94
C SER A 34 13.50 -5.10 -9.65
N ALA A 35 13.31 -6.25 -9.02
CA ALA A 35 14.35 -7.26 -8.77
C ALA A 35 14.46 -8.33 -9.88
N GLY A 36 13.73 -8.18 -10.98
CA GLY A 36 13.76 -9.11 -12.10
C GLY A 36 12.88 -10.36 -11.93
N LEU A 37 12.10 -10.47 -10.85
CA LEU A 37 11.17 -11.59 -10.68
C LEU A 37 9.98 -11.42 -11.63
N HIS A 38 9.69 -12.48 -12.41
CA HIS A 38 8.54 -12.55 -13.28
C HIS A 38 7.32 -13.06 -12.52
N ILE A 39 6.24 -12.29 -12.53
CA ILE A 39 4.93 -12.69 -12.02
C ILE A 39 4.01 -12.81 -13.23
N GLY A 40 3.58 -14.03 -13.52
CA GLY A 40 2.79 -14.34 -14.72
C GLY A 40 1.32 -14.57 -14.42
N ILE A 41 0.53 -14.58 -15.48
CA ILE A 41 -0.89 -14.94 -15.52
C ILE A 41 -1.72 -14.24 -14.44
N MET A 42 -1.92 -12.94 -14.63
CA MET A 42 -2.81 -12.14 -13.78
C MET A 42 -4.02 -11.69 -14.56
N LYS A 43 -5.14 -11.53 -13.87
CA LYS A 43 -6.36 -10.95 -14.45
C LYS A 43 -6.12 -9.48 -14.82
N HIS A 44 -6.82 -9.01 -15.83
CA HIS A 44 -6.86 -7.57 -16.06
C HIS A 44 -7.73 -6.92 -14.96
N PHE A 45 -7.37 -5.73 -14.48
CA PHE A 45 -8.09 -5.07 -13.38
C PHE A 45 -9.59 -4.90 -13.66
N SER A 46 -9.98 -4.70 -14.92
CA SER A 46 -11.38 -4.54 -15.31
C SER A 46 -12.24 -5.81 -15.20
N GLU A 47 -11.63 -6.96 -15.00
CA GLU A 47 -12.33 -8.24 -14.81
C GLU A 47 -12.82 -8.42 -13.36
N ILE A 48 -12.32 -7.60 -12.43
CA ILE A 48 -12.66 -7.70 -11.02
C ILE A 48 -13.85 -6.81 -10.69
N LYS A 49 -14.85 -7.40 -10.07
CA LYS A 49 -15.99 -6.68 -9.50
C LYS A 49 -15.69 -6.39 -8.04
N LEU A 50 -15.60 -5.11 -7.72
CA LEU A 50 -15.36 -4.63 -6.37
C LEU A 50 -16.68 -4.28 -5.68
N THR A 51 -16.74 -4.52 -4.38
CA THR A 51 -17.86 -4.20 -3.52
C THR A 51 -17.41 -3.39 -2.31
N LYS A 52 -18.35 -2.76 -1.62
CA LYS A 52 -18.07 -2.03 -0.39
C LYS A 52 -17.37 -2.93 0.63
N GLY A 53 -16.27 -2.43 1.19
CA GLY A 53 -15.46 -3.14 2.19
C GLY A 53 -14.29 -3.94 1.60
N ASP A 54 -14.22 -4.10 0.27
CA ASP A 54 -13.04 -4.66 -0.39
C ASP A 54 -11.85 -3.71 -0.24
N PHE A 55 -10.66 -4.23 -0.52
CA PHE A 55 -9.41 -3.48 -0.47
C PHE A 55 -8.69 -3.55 -1.82
N ILE A 56 -8.22 -2.40 -2.31
CA ILE A 56 -7.24 -2.33 -3.41
C ILE A 56 -5.89 -1.99 -2.80
N ILE A 57 -4.87 -2.80 -3.07
CA ILE A 57 -3.50 -2.55 -2.62
C ILE A 57 -2.62 -2.23 -3.83
N ILE A 58 -2.07 -1.02 -3.85
CA ILE A 58 -1.20 -0.51 -4.92
C ILE A 58 0.23 -0.50 -4.41
N PRO A 59 1.08 -1.45 -4.84
CA PRO A 59 2.47 -1.50 -4.44
C PRO A 59 3.28 -0.36 -5.05
N GLY A 60 4.41 -0.07 -4.45
CA GLY A 60 5.39 0.84 -5.00
C GLY A 60 6.08 0.29 -6.25
N THR A 61 6.50 1.20 -7.11
CA THR A 61 7.33 0.93 -8.28
C THR A 61 8.36 2.07 -8.46
N GLN A 62 9.15 2.00 -9.52
CA GLN A 62 10.03 3.12 -9.87
C GLN A 62 9.21 4.39 -10.10
N LEU A 63 9.61 5.50 -9.49
CA LEU A 63 8.88 6.76 -9.59
C LEU A 63 8.70 7.24 -11.03
N SER A 64 9.70 6.99 -11.90
CA SER A 64 9.64 7.28 -13.32
C SER A 64 8.43 6.64 -14.03
N TYR A 65 7.95 5.49 -13.55
CA TYR A 65 6.73 4.88 -14.08
C TYR A 65 5.50 5.74 -13.81
N PHE A 66 5.30 6.21 -12.59
CA PHE A 66 4.15 7.07 -12.25
C PHE A 66 4.23 8.45 -12.93
N GLN A 67 5.44 8.89 -13.29
CA GLN A 67 5.65 10.12 -14.06
C GLN A 67 5.51 9.93 -15.57
N SER A 68 5.50 8.70 -16.05
CA SER A 68 5.46 8.36 -17.48
C SER A 68 4.11 8.72 -18.14
N ILE A 69 4.16 8.97 -19.45
CA ILE A 69 2.96 9.16 -20.26
C ILE A 69 2.08 7.91 -20.18
N ALA A 70 2.68 6.71 -20.23
CA ALA A 70 1.96 5.44 -20.19
C ALA A 70 1.08 5.30 -18.93
N TYR A 71 1.57 5.71 -17.76
CA TYR A 71 0.75 5.74 -16.56
C TYR A 71 -0.27 6.88 -16.61
N LYS A 72 0.17 8.10 -16.88
CA LYS A 72 -0.68 9.30 -16.83
C LYS A 72 -1.85 9.27 -17.83
N SER A 73 -1.68 8.63 -18.97
CA SER A 73 -2.75 8.47 -19.98
C SER A 73 -3.68 7.27 -19.75
N ASN A 74 -3.42 6.44 -18.74
CA ASN A 74 -4.25 5.27 -18.45
C ASN A 74 -5.54 5.67 -17.69
N THR A 75 -6.41 6.39 -18.39
CA THR A 75 -7.67 6.91 -17.81
C THR A 75 -8.62 5.82 -17.34
N SER A 76 -8.60 4.63 -17.96
CA SER A 76 -9.45 3.50 -17.58
C SER A 76 -9.06 2.96 -16.18
N LEU A 77 -7.76 2.79 -15.91
CA LEU A 77 -7.28 2.40 -14.58
C LEU A 77 -7.61 3.47 -13.54
N HIS A 78 -7.36 4.75 -13.86
CA HIS A 78 -7.64 5.84 -12.94
C HIS A 78 -9.13 5.93 -12.59
N GLN A 79 -10.01 5.76 -13.58
CA GLN A 79 -11.45 5.76 -13.33
C GLN A 79 -11.90 4.54 -12.54
N TRP A 80 -11.32 3.36 -12.78
CA TRP A 80 -11.64 2.16 -12.04
C TRP A 80 -11.29 2.34 -10.53
N ILE A 81 -10.13 2.93 -10.20
CA ILE A 81 -9.76 3.21 -8.81
C ILE A 81 -10.67 4.28 -8.19
N ARG A 82 -11.03 5.35 -8.93
CA ARG A 82 -11.97 6.37 -8.43
C ARG A 82 -13.35 5.76 -8.13
N ASN A 83 -13.89 4.98 -9.08
CA ASN A 83 -15.17 4.31 -8.88
C ASN A 83 -15.15 3.36 -7.68
N ALA A 84 -14.06 2.63 -7.47
CA ALA A 84 -13.88 1.79 -6.30
C ALA A 84 -13.94 2.62 -5.00
N TYR A 85 -13.25 3.75 -4.96
CA TYR A 85 -13.31 4.65 -3.80
C TYR A 85 -14.71 5.19 -3.52
N GLU A 86 -15.45 5.57 -4.57
CA GLU A 86 -16.86 6.01 -4.46
C GLU A 86 -17.77 4.89 -3.93
N LEU A 87 -17.53 3.64 -4.31
CA LEU A 87 -18.20 2.46 -3.79
C LEU A 87 -17.82 2.09 -2.35
N LYS A 88 -16.93 2.88 -1.70
CA LYS A 88 -16.42 2.60 -0.35
C LYS A 88 -15.55 1.35 -0.26
N VAL A 89 -14.84 1.06 -1.34
CA VAL A 89 -13.67 0.19 -1.32
C VAL A 89 -12.52 0.93 -0.65
N HIS A 90 -11.80 0.25 0.20
CA HIS A 90 -10.61 0.80 0.85
C HIS A 90 -9.44 0.83 -0.12
N ILE A 91 -8.76 1.95 -0.23
CA ILE A 91 -7.63 2.10 -1.15
C ILE A 91 -6.33 2.20 -0.36
N CYS A 92 -5.44 1.25 -0.59
CA CYS A 92 -4.16 1.16 0.09
C CYS A 92 -3.01 1.46 -0.87
N SER A 93 -2.05 2.24 -0.47
CA SER A 93 -0.79 2.41 -1.20
C SER A 93 0.41 2.04 -0.35
N ILE A 94 1.37 1.38 -0.97
CA ILE A 94 2.63 1.00 -0.34
C ILE A 94 3.75 1.79 -1.01
N CYS A 95 4.61 2.45 -0.23
CA CYS A 95 5.78 3.18 -0.72
C CYS A 95 5.40 4.26 -1.77
N SER A 96 6.02 4.23 -2.94
CA SER A 96 5.75 5.14 -4.05
C SER A 96 4.34 4.99 -4.67
N GLY A 97 3.56 3.97 -4.28
CA GLY A 97 2.16 3.84 -4.68
C GLY A 97 1.31 5.06 -4.31
N ALA A 98 1.71 5.85 -3.31
CA ALA A 98 1.06 7.12 -2.96
C ALA A 98 1.07 8.13 -4.12
N PHE A 99 2.08 8.14 -4.98
CA PHE A 99 2.12 8.99 -6.18
C PHE A 99 1.03 8.61 -7.20
N ALA A 100 0.67 7.32 -7.27
CA ALA A 100 -0.45 6.90 -8.08
C ALA A 100 -1.76 7.51 -7.59
N LEU A 101 -2.01 7.43 -6.28
CA LEU A 101 -3.22 7.96 -5.66
C LEU A 101 -3.28 9.50 -5.72
N ALA A 102 -2.13 10.15 -5.55
CA ALA A 102 -2.02 11.60 -5.69
C ALA A 102 -2.37 12.06 -7.11
N HIS A 103 -1.81 11.37 -8.13
CA HIS A 103 -2.08 11.70 -9.54
C HIS A 103 -3.56 11.59 -9.90
N ILE A 104 -4.26 10.58 -9.42
CA ILE A 104 -5.70 10.41 -9.68
C ILE A 104 -6.58 11.31 -8.79
N GLY A 105 -6.00 12.07 -7.87
CA GLY A 105 -6.66 13.11 -7.09
C GLY A 105 -7.44 12.62 -5.86
N ILE A 106 -7.38 11.32 -5.51
CA ILE A 106 -8.12 10.80 -4.34
C ILE A 106 -7.48 11.15 -3.00
N LEU A 107 -6.21 11.62 -3.00
CA LEU A 107 -5.53 12.11 -1.80
C LEU A 107 -5.78 13.60 -1.51
N LYS A 108 -6.50 14.30 -2.38
CA LYS A 108 -6.74 15.75 -2.18
C LYS A 108 -7.39 16.03 -0.82
N ASN A 109 -6.80 16.96 -0.07
CA ASN A 109 -7.20 17.33 1.29
C ASN A 109 -7.21 16.17 2.29
N LYS A 110 -6.30 15.19 2.12
CA LYS A 110 -6.18 14.03 3.00
C LYS A 110 -4.76 13.85 3.49
N MET A 111 -4.65 13.24 4.66
CA MET A 111 -3.37 12.81 5.22
C MET A 111 -2.85 11.59 4.47
N CYS A 112 -1.57 11.61 4.13
CA CYS A 112 -0.91 10.45 3.55
C CYS A 112 0.57 10.40 3.95
N THR A 113 1.21 9.28 3.72
CA THR A 113 2.67 9.12 3.81
C THR A 113 3.20 8.32 2.63
N THR A 114 4.49 8.34 2.47
CA THR A 114 5.25 7.54 1.50
C THR A 114 6.64 7.27 2.07
N HIS A 115 7.52 6.64 1.29
CA HIS A 115 8.90 6.41 1.70
C HIS A 115 9.59 7.74 2.06
N TRP A 116 10.33 7.77 3.18
CA TRP A 116 10.94 8.98 3.74
C TRP A 116 11.76 9.80 2.73
N LYS A 117 12.44 9.15 1.77
CA LYS A 117 13.18 9.84 0.68
C LYS A 117 12.26 10.58 -0.30
N ARG A 118 10.95 10.43 -0.21
CA ARG A 118 9.99 10.90 -1.22
C ARG A 118 8.87 11.76 -0.64
N THR A 119 8.79 11.92 0.67
CA THR A 119 7.76 12.75 1.32
C THR A 119 7.81 14.19 0.82
N GLY A 120 8.98 14.83 0.84
CA GLY A 120 9.14 16.20 0.33
C GLY A 120 8.75 16.35 -1.14
N LEU A 121 9.17 15.41 -2.01
CA LEU A 121 8.78 15.44 -3.43
C LEU A 121 7.27 15.23 -3.63
N LEU A 122 6.63 14.37 -2.84
CA LEU A 122 5.18 14.18 -2.90
C LEU A 122 4.44 15.46 -2.52
N GLN A 123 4.87 16.13 -1.44
CA GLN A 123 4.30 17.40 -0.99
C GLN A 123 4.50 18.52 -2.01
N GLU A 124 5.68 18.59 -2.63
CA GLU A 124 5.99 19.60 -3.65
C GLU A 124 5.12 19.44 -4.91
N LEU A 125 4.97 18.19 -5.41
CA LEU A 125 4.20 17.92 -6.62
C LEU A 125 2.68 18.00 -6.42
N TYR A 126 2.21 17.81 -5.19
CA TYR A 126 0.79 17.76 -4.85
C TYR A 126 0.51 18.58 -3.58
N PRO A 127 0.52 19.93 -3.67
CA PRO A 127 0.41 20.80 -2.50
C PRO A 127 -0.93 20.71 -1.76
N ASP A 128 -1.98 20.19 -2.40
CA ASP A 128 -3.31 19.99 -1.80
C ASP A 128 -3.41 18.72 -0.94
N ILE A 129 -2.30 18.01 -0.72
CA ILE A 129 -2.23 16.79 0.09
C ILE A 129 -1.48 17.12 1.39
N GLU A 130 -1.92 16.56 2.52
CA GLU A 130 -1.18 16.64 3.77
C GLU A 130 -0.22 15.44 3.91
N VAL A 131 1.06 15.65 3.57
CA VAL A 131 2.06 14.58 3.66
C VAL A 131 2.64 14.52 5.07
N ILE A 132 2.37 13.42 5.78
CA ILE A 132 2.90 13.17 7.11
C ILE A 132 4.26 12.50 7.00
N GLU A 133 5.30 13.17 7.46
CA GLU A 133 6.67 12.68 7.42
C GLU A 133 6.97 11.73 8.58
N ASN A 134 7.92 10.83 8.34
CA ASN A 134 8.51 9.96 9.35
C ASN A 134 7.51 9.11 10.15
N VAL A 135 6.43 8.66 9.52
CA VAL A 135 5.46 7.71 10.07
C VAL A 135 5.41 6.45 9.20
N LEU A 136 5.07 5.30 9.79
CA LEU A 136 5.05 4.04 9.04
C LEU A 136 3.86 3.94 8.11
N TYR A 137 2.69 4.38 8.56
CA TYR A 137 1.47 4.43 7.77
C TYR A 137 0.48 5.45 8.33
N THR A 138 -0.43 5.89 7.47
CA THR A 138 -1.57 6.74 7.80
C THR A 138 -2.86 6.09 7.33
N GLU A 139 -3.96 6.52 7.93
CA GLU A 139 -5.32 6.16 7.54
C GLU A 139 -6.16 7.44 7.54
N ASP A 140 -6.83 7.73 6.43
CA ASP A 140 -7.74 8.84 6.29
C ASP A 140 -8.87 8.52 5.31
N SER A 141 -10.11 8.55 5.80
CA SER A 141 -11.33 8.41 4.98
C SER A 141 -11.34 7.16 4.09
N GLY A 142 -10.88 6.02 4.60
CA GLY A 142 -10.82 4.75 3.86
C GLY A 142 -9.64 4.64 2.89
N ILE A 143 -8.70 5.57 2.97
CA ILE A 143 -7.43 5.51 2.26
C ILE A 143 -6.33 5.22 3.27
N TYR A 144 -5.48 4.24 2.94
CA TYR A 144 -4.35 3.82 3.74
C TYR A 144 -3.07 4.04 2.94
N THR A 145 -2.09 4.67 3.53
CA THR A 145 -0.79 4.84 2.87
C THR A 145 0.34 4.42 3.79
N SER A 146 1.34 3.72 3.29
CA SER A 146 2.49 3.31 4.08
C SER A 146 3.82 3.70 3.45
N ALA A 147 4.85 3.81 4.30
CA ALA A 147 6.21 4.12 3.90
C ALA A 147 6.86 3.06 3.00
N GLY A 148 6.26 1.88 2.93
CA GLY A 148 6.74 0.80 2.07
C GLY A 148 7.74 -0.15 2.73
N VAL A 149 8.20 -1.11 1.96
CA VAL A 149 9.08 -2.20 2.38
C VAL A 149 8.50 -2.91 3.62
N ALA A 150 9.14 -2.83 4.78
CA ALA A 150 8.67 -3.47 6.00
C ALA A 150 7.39 -2.85 6.57
N SER A 151 7.15 -1.55 6.35
CA SER A 151 5.92 -0.89 6.86
C SER A 151 4.65 -1.29 6.13
N GLY A 152 4.76 -1.90 4.93
CA GLY A 152 3.62 -2.54 4.27
C GLY A 152 3.08 -3.73 5.06
N ILE A 153 3.97 -4.47 5.73
CA ILE A 153 3.61 -5.55 6.67
C ILE A 153 2.85 -4.99 7.88
N ASP A 154 3.35 -3.88 8.46
CA ASP A 154 2.68 -3.25 9.61
C ASP A 154 1.28 -2.76 9.25
N LEU A 155 1.12 -2.17 8.05
CA LEU A 155 -0.19 -1.75 7.54
C LEU A 155 -1.12 -2.95 7.34
N ALA A 156 -0.66 -4.03 6.72
CA ALA A 156 -1.49 -5.22 6.52
C ALA A 156 -1.93 -5.86 7.85
N LEU A 157 -1.04 -5.93 8.85
CA LEU A 157 -1.38 -6.36 10.20
C LEU A 157 -2.38 -5.42 10.89
N HIS A 158 -2.28 -4.11 10.63
CA HIS A 158 -3.25 -3.13 11.13
C HIS A 158 -4.63 -3.37 10.51
N ILE A 159 -4.70 -3.61 9.20
CA ILE A 159 -5.97 -3.94 8.52
C ILE A 159 -6.57 -5.23 9.09
N LEU A 160 -5.79 -6.29 9.28
CA LEU A 160 -6.28 -7.51 9.93
C LEU A 160 -6.75 -7.26 11.37
N GLU A 161 -6.08 -6.36 12.09
CA GLU A 161 -6.53 -5.99 13.45
C GLU A 161 -7.89 -5.28 13.44
N GLN A 162 -8.12 -4.39 12.48
CA GLN A 162 -9.41 -3.71 12.32
C GLN A 162 -10.53 -4.67 11.95
N LEU A 163 -10.26 -5.64 11.07
CA LEU A 163 -11.27 -6.58 10.57
C LEU A 163 -11.57 -7.71 11.56
N TYR A 164 -10.55 -8.26 12.22
CA TYR A 164 -10.65 -9.50 13.01
C TYR A 164 -10.20 -9.34 14.47
N GLY A 165 -9.78 -8.14 14.84
CA GLY A 165 -9.36 -7.81 16.21
C GLY A 165 -7.89 -8.10 16.51
N LYS A 166 -7.43 -7.52 17.62
CA LYS A 166 -6.00 -7.49 18.02
C LYS A 166 -5.41 -8.89 18.21
N TYR A 167 -6.17 -9.80 18.79
CA TYR A 167 -5.69 -11.17 19.06
C TYR A 167 -5.42 -11.93 17.76
N PHE A 168 -6.29 -11.77 16.76
CA PHE A 168 -6.12 -12.38 15.44
C PHE A 168 -4.86 -11.88 14.75
N ALA A 169 -4.71 -10.56 14.66
CA ALA A 169 -3.52 -9.95 14.05
C ALA A 169 -2.22 -10.32 14.80
N HIS A 170 -2.30 -10.55 16.13
CA HIS A 170 -1.15 -11.04 16.90
C HIS A 170 -0.77 -12.49 16.55
N LYS A 171 -1.74 -13.36 16.31
CA LYS A 171 -1.47 -14.74 15.84
C LYS A 171 -0.74 -14.73 14.51
N VAL A 172 -1.24 -13.96 13.54
CA VAL A 172 -0.60 -13.82 12.22
C VAL A 172 0.82 -13.27 12.34
N ALA A 173 1.01 -12.20 13.13
CA ALA A 173 2.34 -11.63 13.36
C ALA A 173 3.33 -12.63 13.96
N ARG A 174 2.87 -13.51 14.87
CA ARG A 174 3.69 -14.56 15.47
C ARG A 174 4.08 -15.64 14.46
N GLU A 175 3.16 -16.04 13.58
CA GLU A 175 3.45 -16.98 12.50
C GLU A 175 4.53 -16.45 11.56
N LEU A 176 4.45 -15.19 11.23
CA LEU A 176 5.44 -14.49 10.41
C LEU A 176 6.77 -14.19 11.14
N VAL A 177 6.92 -14.66 12.38
CA VAL A 177 8.12 -14.42 13.22
C VAL A 177 8.42 -12.92 13.38
N ILE A 178 7.39 -12.08 13.41
CA ILE A 178 7.55 -10.65 13.61
C ILE A 178 7.82 -10.39 15.09
N TYR A 179 9.05 -9.98 15.39
CA TYR A 179 9.52 -9.76 16.74
C TYR A 179 8.72 -8.71 17.52
N LYS A 180 8.35 -7.62 16.84
CA LYS A 180 7.58 -6.50 17.43
C LYS A 180 6.64 -5.90 16.39
N ARG A 181 5.36 -5.80 16.73
CA ARG A 181 4.39 -5.02 15.95
C ARG A 181 4.64 -3.54 16.15
N ARG A 182 4.59 -2.79 15.06
CA ARG A 182 4.76 -1.34 15.05
C ARG A 182 3.44 -0.66 14.68
N SER A 183 3.12 0.46 15.34
CA SER A 183 1.97 1.30 15.00
C SER A 183 2.34 2.30 13.89
N GLY A 184 1.33 2.90 13.26
CA GLY A 184 1.53 3.89 12.21
C GLY A 184 2.42 5.06 12.61
N HIS A 185 2.34 5.50 13.87
CA HIS A 185 3.10 6.64 14.40
C HIS A 185 4.58 6.35 14.70
N HIS A 186 5.04 5.09 14.57
CA HIS A 186 6.47 4.82 14.72
C HIS A 186 7.25 5.47 13.58
N LYS A 187 8.46 5.93 13.92
CA LYS A 187 9.39 6.52 12.94
C LYS A 187 9.77 5.51 11.85
N GLN A 188 9.92 5.98 10.62
CA GLN A 188 10.43 5.17 9.51
C GLN A 188 11.89 4.79 9.72
N GLN A 189 12.68 5.70 10.29
CA GLN A 189 14.08 5.49 10.61
C GLN A 189 14.22 5.25 12.12
N SER A 190 14.91 4.18 12.47
CA SER A 190 15.27 3.88 13.85
C SER A 190 16.54 4.67 14.23
N ASP A 191 16.53 5.29 15.38
CA ASP A 191 17.70 5.96 15.95
C ASP A 191 18.89 4.96 16.10
N LEU A 192 18.59 3.65 16.20
CA LEU A 192 19.61 2.58 16.25
C LEU A 192 20.33 2.35 14.92
N LEU A 193 19.75 2.79 13.80
CA LEU A 193 20.31 2.68 12.45
C LEU A 193 20.98 3.98 12.00
N GLU A 194 20.99 5.01 12.83
CA GLU A 194 21.82 6.17 12.59
C GLU A 194 23.29 5.77 12.74
N PHE A 195 23.99 5.68 11.61
CA PHE A 195 25.44 5.56 11.62
C PHE A 195 26.00 6.84 12.22
N ARG A 196 26.31 6.80 13.51
CA ARG A 196 27.18 7.80 14.09
C ARG A 196 28.58 7.53 13.53
N ASN A 197 29.04 8.40 12.62
CA ASN A 197 30.43 8.44 12.26
C ASN A 197 31.21 8.75 13.54
N HIS A 198 31.88 7.75 14.07
CA HIS A 198 32.88 7.89 15.13
C HIS A 198 34.22 8.24 14.50
#